data_e48831935de88b7f0f1889086225ad13
#
_entry.id   e48831935de88b7f0f1889086225ad13
#
_cell.length_a   1.000
_cell.length_b   1.000
_cell.length_c   1.000
_cell.angle_alpha   90.00
_cell.angle_beta   90.00
_cell.angle_gamma   90.00
#
_symmetry.space_group_name_H-M   'P 1'
#
loop_
_entity.id
_entity.type
_entity.pdbx_description
1 polymer ?
#
loop_
_entity_poly.entity_id
_entity_poly.type
_entity_poly.pdbx_seq_one_letter_code
_entity_poly.pdbx_strand_id
1 'polypeptide(L)'
;MKEKSKALLIEFLNAVPDSYKPMFQSLAEYADMLGYTPKKNKTKHLSIDFSKNKVKTSIMKFEDHDNGIPSRPPGLRFKFYANPSYSDIFSQGIKRVIEEFEGRYTGCYGCGRCKGTLEGYTYLYPDGRSVFRCGRELIAVQNWNESYLEEMKRLIKVQDEFWLNRMDTIIKK
;
A
#
# COMPACT_ATOMS: atom_id res chain seq x y z
N MET A 1 -4.97 4.07 18.86
CA MET A 1 -4.95 5.27 17.96
C MET A 1 -5.14 6.54 18.77
N LYS A 2 -4.37 7.62 18.48
CA LYS A 2 -4.53 8.96 19.12
C LYS A 2 -5.82 9.64 18.65
N GLU A 3 -6.41 10.54 19.45
CA GLU A 3 -7.68 11.20 19.12
C GLU A 3 -7.71 11.88 17.73
N LYS A 4 -6.66 12.61 17.37
CA LYS A 4 -6.55 13.23 16.04
C LYS A 4 -6.58 12.18 14.89
N SER A 5 -5.98 11.02 15.10
CA SER A 5 -5.96 9.93 14.12
C SER A 5 -7.32 9.25 14.02
N LYS A 6 -8.03 9.11 15.15
CA LYS A 6 -9.42 8.59 15.17
C LYS A 6 -10.36 9.54 14.42
N ALA A 7 -10.27 10.84 14.69
CA ALA A 7 -11.10 11.84 14.02
C ALA A 7 -10.90 11.81 12.49
N LEU A 8 -9.64 11.68 12.03
CA LEU A 8 -9.34 11.55 10.60
C LEU A 8 -9.89 10.27 9.99
N LEU A 9 -9.81 9.15 10.70
CA LEU A 9 -10.39 7.89 10.24
C LEU A 9 -11.91 7.99 10.14
N ILE A 10 -12.57 8.59 11.13
CA ILE A 10 -14.03 8.84 11.12
C ILE A 10 -14.40 9.75 9.93
N GLU A 11 -13.64 10.82 9.69
CA GLU A 11 -13.85 11.69 8.51
C GLU A 11 -13.82 10.86 7.23
N PHE A 12 -12.84 9.97 7.08
CA PHE A 12 -12.73 9.10 5.91
C PHE A 12 -13.89 8.11 5.80
N LEU A 13 -14.23 7.43 6.89
CA LEU A 13 -15.32 6.42 6.90
C LEU A 13 -16.69 7.07 6.59
N ASN A 14 -16.89 8.35 6.95
CA ASN A 14 -18.09 9.09 6.58
C ASN A 14 -18.14 9.49 5.09
N ALA A 15 -17.01 9.52 4.42
CA ALA A 15 -16.91 9.87 3.00
C ALA A 15 -17.05 8.65 2.05
N VAL A 16 -17.03 7.42 2.58
CA VAL A 16 -17.15 6.20 1.77
C VAL A 16 -18.49 5.50 2.01
N PRO A 17 -19.00 4.71 1.03
CA PRO A 17 -20.23 3.92 1.20
C PRO A 17 -20.13 2.91 2.36
N ASP A 18 -21.25 2.65 3.03
CA ASP A 18 -21.30 1.78 4.21
C ASP A 18 -20.74 0.38 3.98
N SER A 19 -20.92 -0.17 2.79
CA SER A 19 -20.41 -1.49 2.41
C SER A 19 -18.88 -1.61 2.46
N TYR A 20 -18.14 -0.50 2.41
CA TYR A 20 -16.67 -0.50 2.47
C TYR A 20 -16.12 -0.22 3.87
N LYS A 21 -16.93 0.38 4.76
CA LYS A 21 -16.49 0.83 6.08
C LYS A 21 -15.86 -0.26 6.95
N PRO A 22 -16.46 -1.47 7.08
CA PRO A 22 -15.90 -2.52 7.94
C PRO A 22 -14.48 -2.90 7.55
N MET A 23 -14.21 -3.03 6.25
CA MET A 23 -12.88 -3.38 5.76
C MET A 23 -11.86 -2.27 6.02
N PHE A 24 -12.18 -1.01 5.67
CA PHE A 24 -11.28 0.12 5.94
C PHE A 24 -11.00 0.28 7.42
N GLN A 25 -12.01 0.12 8.27
CA GLN A 25 -11.84 0.17 9.71
C GLN A 25 -10.91 -0.95 10.21
N SER A 26 -11.15 -2.20 9.80
CA SER A 26 -10.33 -3.34 10.20
C SER A 26 -8.86 -3.19 9.78
N LEU A 27 -8.61 -2.71 8.56
CA LEU A 27 -7.25 -2.45 8.07
C LEU A 27 -6.58 -1.29 8.80
N ALA A 28 -7.32 -0.22 9.12
CA ALA A 28 -6.79 0.92 9.89
C ALA A 28 -6.43 0.53 11.31
N GLU A 29 -7.27 -0.26 11.99
CA GLU A 29 -7.02 -0.78 13.33
C GLU A 29 -5.80 -1.70 13.34
N TYR A 30 -5.69 -2.59 12.35
CA TYR A 30 -4.53 -3.46 12.21
C TYR A 30 -3.24 -2.68 11.97
N ALA A 31 -3.27 -1.67 11.11
CA ALA A 31 -2.12 -0.80 10.89
C ALA A 31 -1.73 -0.02 12.16
N ASP A 32 -2.72 0.42 12.96
CA ASP A 32 -2.47 1.09 14.25
C ASP A 32 -1.80 0.15 15.26
N MET A 33 -2.22 -1.12 15.35
CA MET A 33 -1.55 -2.14 16.18
C MET A 33 -0.07 -2.30 15.82
N LEU A 34 0.27 -2.17 14.55
CA LEU A 34 1.66 -2.17 14.07
C LEU A 34 2.39 -0.83 14.26
N GLY A 35 1.72 0.20 14.78
CA GLY A 35 2.26 1.54 15.05
C GLY A 35 2.24 2.49 13.85
N TYR A 36 1.43 2.22 12.84
CA TYR A 36 1.17 3.15 11.74
C TYR A 36 0.06 4.13 12.12
N THR A 37 0.22 5.38 11.72
CA THR A 37 -0.76 6.43 11.98
C THR A 37 -1.28 7.03 10.67
N PRO A 38 -2.59 7.28 10.56
CA PRO A 38 -3.16 7.94 9.39
C PRO A 38 -2.72 9.41 9.32
N LYS A 39 -2.43 9.86 8.11
CA LYS A 39 -2.09 11.25 7.78
C LYS A 39 -2.86 11.68 6.54
N LYS A 40 -3.56 12.81 6.61
CA LYS A 40 -4.28 13.39 5.48
C LYS A 40 -3.31 13.89 4.42
N ASN A 41 -3.54 13.54 3.17
CA ASN A 41 -2.78 14.05 2.04
C ASN A 41 -3.29 15.42 1.59
N LYS A 42 -2.41 16.19 0.97
CA LYS A 42 -2.75 17.47 0.33
C LYS A 42 -3.26 17.25 -1.10
N THR A 43 -4.37 16.53 -1.23
CA THR A 43 -5.01 16.22 -2.52
C THR A 43 -6.38 16.90 -2.59
N LYS A 44 -6.94 17.03 -3.82
CA LYS A 44 -8.29 17.59 -4.02
C LYS A 44 -9.39 16.68 -3.47
N HIS A 45 -9.16 15.36 -3.45
CA HIS A 45 -10.03 14.34 -2.89
C HIS A 45 -9.52 13.90 -1.53
N LEU A 46 -10.38 13.30 -0.72
CA LEU A 46 -10.00 12.83 0.59
C LEU A 46 -9.15 11.56 0.48
N SER A 47 -7.89 11.67 0.86
CA SER A 47 -7.00 10.52 0.94
C SER A 47 -6.15 10.56 2.20
N ILE A 48 -5.89 9.39 2.76
CA ILE A 48 -5.10 9.20 3.97
C ILE A 48 -4.03 8.14 3.78
N ASP A 49 -2.80 8.48 4.13
CA ASP A 49 -1.66 7.55 4.15
C ASP A 49 -1.44 7.02 5.57
N PHE A 50 -1.12 5.75 5.69
CA PHE A 50 -0.69 5.13 6.94
C PHE A 50 0.83 5.03 6.97
N SER A 51 1.45 5.80 7.85
CA SER A 51 2.92 5.90 7.96
C SER A 51 3.40 5.69 9.40
N LYS A 52 4.64 5.18 9.52
CA LYS A 52 5.29 4.89 10.80
C LYS A 52 6.63 5.61 10.84
N ASN A 53 6.86 6.40 11.89
CA ASN A 53 8.08 7.23 11.99
C ASN A 53 9.37 6.39 11.98
N LYS A 54 9.37 5.21 12.63
CA LYS A 54 10.54 4.32 12.70
C LYS A 54 10.99 3.90 11.30
N VAL A 55 10.08 3.59 10.39
CA VAL A 55 10.39 3.12 9.02
C VAL A 55 10.38 4.23 7.95
N LYS A 56 9.90 5.43 8.30
CA LYS A 56 9.89 6.64 7.44
C LYS A 56 9.24 6.41 6.07
N THR A 57 8.21 5.56 6.01
CA THR A 57 7.48 5.27 4.77
C THR A 57 6.02 4.95 5.05
N SER A 58 5.18 5.09 4.02
CA SER A 58 3.77 4.67 4.08
C SER A 58 3.65 3.22 3.66
N ILE A 59 2.79 2.46 4.36
CA ILE A 59 2.51 1.06 4.06
C ILE A 59 1.21 0.89 3.28
N MET A 60 0.27 1.79 3.51
CA MET A 60 -1.08 1.72 2.99
C MET A 60 -1.62 3.12 2.73
N LYS A 61 -2.54 3.23 1.78
CA LYS A 61 -3.26 4.46 1.47
C LYS A 61 -4.73 4.14 1.21
N PHE A 62 -5.62 4.96 1.75
CA PHE A 62 -7.04 4.97 1.44
C PHE A 62 -7.38 6.22 0.63
N GLU A 63 -8.28 6.08 -0.32
CA GLU A 63 -8.82 7.17 -1.15
C GLU A 63 -10.35 7.06 -1.14
N ASP A 64 -11.07 8.16 -0.97
CA ASP A 64 -12.54 8.19 -1.01
C ASP A 64 -13.07 7.72 -2.37
N HIS A 65 -12.30 7.97 -3.43
CA HIS A 65 -12.50 7.45 -4.78
C HIS A 65 -11.15 7.05 -5.38
N ASP A 66 -11.06 5.89 -6.05
CA ASP A 66 -9.81 5.44 -6.68
C ASP A 66 -9.28 6.50 -7.65
N ASN A 67 -8.04 6.92 -7.44
CA ASN A 67 -7.39 8.04 -8.15
C ASN A 67 -8.14 9.39 -8.06
N GLY A 68 -9.02 9.57 -7.06
CA GLY A 68 -9.83 10.78 -6.91
C GLY A 68 -10.85 11.00 -8.01
N ILE A 69 -11.28 9.93 -8.68
CA ILE A 69 -12.30 9.96 -9.74
C ILE A 69 -13.66 9.62 -9.11
N PRO A 70 -14.62 10.58 -9.01
CA PRO A 70 -15.87 10.39 -8.28
C PRO A 70 -16.75 9.22 -8.74
N SER A 71 -16.61 8.78 -9.99
CA SER A 71 -17.34 7.64 -10.54
C SER A 71 -16.74 6.28 -10.16
N ARG A 72 -15.59 6.25 -9.50
CA ARG A 72 -14.92 5.03 -9.08
C ARG A 72 -15.21 4.69 -7.62
N PRO A 73 -15.16 3.40 -7.24
CA PRO A 73 -15.25 3.00 -5.84
C PRO A 73 -14.07 3.56 -5.02
N PRO A 74 -14.14 3.48 -3.68
CA PRO A 74 -13.02 3.86 -2.83
C PRO A 74 -11.74 3.12 -3.19
N GLY A 75 -10.61 3.84 -3.16
CA GLY A 75 -9.30 3.32 -3.52
C GLY A 75 -8.56 2.72 -2.32
N LEU A 76 -7.90 1.60 -2.55
CA LEU A 76 -7.06 0.92 -1.58
C LEU A 76 -5.71 0.58 -2.20
N ARG A 77 -4.61 1.02 -1.55
CA ARG A 77 -3.26 0.82 -2.04
C ARG A 77 -2.35 0.31 -0.94
N PHE A 78 -1.43 -0.59 -1.29
CA PHE A 78 -0.47 -1.19 -0.36
C PHE A 78 0.94 -1.21 -0.89
N LYS A 79 1.90 -1.32 0.06
CA LYS A 79 3.22 -1.88 -0.20
C LYS A 79 3.26 -3.31 0.31
N PHE A 80 3.67 -4.24 -0.56
CA PHE A 80 3.72 -5.67 -0.24
C PHE A 80 4.84 -6.43 -0.97
N TYR A 81 5.81 -5.73 -1.53
CA TYR A 81 6.90 -6.34 -2.29
C TYR A 81 7.84 -7.25 -1.47
N ALA A 82 7.79 -7.15 -0.15
CA ALA A 82 8.56 -8.03 0.73
C ALA A 82 8.02 -9.47 0.79
N ASN A 83 6.79 -9.69 0.34
CA ASN A 83 6.17 -11.01 0.29
C ASN A 83 6.17 -11.53 -1.16
N PRO A 84 6.86 -12.66 -1.47
CA PRO A 84 6.87 -13.24 -2.80
C PRO A 84 5.60 -14.02 -3.14
N SER A 85 4.76 -14.32 -2.15
CA SER A 85 3.55 -15.15 -2.31
C SER A 85 2.29 -14.34 -2.03
N TYR A 86 1.58 -13.95 -3.07
CA TYR A 86 0.30 -13.25 -3.00
C TYR A 86 -0.64 -13.76 -4.09
N SER A 87 -1.96 -13.61 -3.89
CA SER A 87 -2.98 -14.06 -4.82
C SER A 87 -3.07 -13.19 -6.08
N ASP A 88 -3.82 -13.67 -7.08
CA ASP A 88 -3.94 -13.03 -8.39
C ASP A 88 -4.43 -11.60 -8.35
N ILE A 89 -5.31 -11.24 -7.41
CA ILE A 89 -5.80 -9.86 -7.29
C ILE A 89 -4.65 -8.86 -7.07
N PHE A 90 -3.64 -9.23 -6.27
CA PHE A 90 -2.47 -8.40 -6.03
C PHE A 90 -1.49 -8.44 -7.21
N SER A 91 -1.33 -9.60 -7.86
CA SER A 91 -0.58 -9.73 -9.11
C SER A 91 -1.16 -8.84 -10.20
N GLN A 92 -2.46 -8.80 -10.38
CA GLN A 92 -3.12 -7.93 -11.36
C GLN A 92 -2.95 -6.45 -11.02
N GLY A 93 -2.93 -6.09 -9.73
CA GLY A 93 -2.60 -4.73 -9.31
C GLY A 93 -1.18 -4.31 -9.73
N ILE A 94 -0.20 -5.21 -9.59
CA ILE A 94 1.19 -4.98 -10.05
C ILE A 94 1.22 -4.84 -11.57
N LYS A 95 0.59 -5.77 -12.30
CA LYS A 95 0.51 -5.73 -13.77
C LYS A 95 -0.04 -4.39 -14.25
N ARG A 96 -1.16 -3.95 -13.68
CA ARG A 96 -1.80 -2.68 -14.05
C ARG A 96 -0.84 -1.49 -13.92
N VAL A 97 -0.13 -1.34 -12.80
CA VAL A 97 0.81 -0.21 -12.64
C VAL A 97 2.05 -0.35 -13.50
N ILE A 98 2.46 -1.56 -13.88
CA ILE A 98 3.53 -1.80 -14.83
C ILE A 98 3.13 -1.36 -16.23
N GLU A 99 1.90 -1.65 -16.65
CA GLU A 99 1.35 -1.30 -17.96
C GLU A 99 0.90 0.17 -18.05
N GLU A 100 0.74 0.84 -16.89
CA GLU A 100 0.37 2.26 -16.83
C GLU A 100 1.38 3.12 -17.60
N PHE A 101 0.88 4.08 -18.36
CA PHE A 101 1.71 4.95 -19.19
C PHE A 101 2.66 4.19 -20.15
N GLU A 102 2.19 3.09 -20.71
CA GLU A 102 2.98 2.26 -21.64
C GLU A 102 4.30 1.76 -21.03
N GLY A 103 4.30 1.50 -19.73
CA GLY A 103 5.48 1.04 -19.00
C GLY A 103 6.57 2.11 -18.75
N ARG A 104 6.30 3.37 -19.03
CA ARG A 104 7.27 4.48 -18.90
C ARG A 104 7.93 4.58 -17.54
N TYR A 105 7.23 4.21 -16.47
CA TYR A 105 7.71 4.29 -15.10
C TYR A 105 8.14 2.94 -14.51
N THR A 106 8.45 1.97 -15.36
CA THR A 106 9.03 0.69 -14.92
C THR A 106 10.51 0.83 -14.57
N GLY A 107 11.06 -0.18 -13.92
CA GLY A 107 12.45 -0.18 -13.50
C GLY A 107 12.71 0.54 -12.18
N CYS A 108 13.97 0.81 -11.91
CA CYS A 108 14.43 1.49 -10.71
C CYS A 108 14.44 3.01 -10.91
N TYR A 109 13.91 3.76 -9.95
CA TYR A 109 13.89 5.24 -9.99
C TYR A 109 15.21 5.89 -9.53
N GLY A 110 16.24 5.11 -9.22
CA GLY A 110 17.53 5.64 -8.79
C GLY A 110 17.49 6.47 -7.49
N CYS A 111 16.50 6.24 -6.61
CA CYS A 111 16.29 7.05 -5.40
C CYS A 111 17.27 6.76 -4.26
N GLY A 112 18.18 5.79 -4.40
CA GLY A 112 19.20 5.44 -3.41
C GLY A 112 18.66 4.79 -2.11
N ARG A 113 17.37 4.42 -2.06
CA ARG A 113 16.76 3.87 -0.83
C ARG A 113 17.00 2.38 -0.63
N CYS A 114 17.24 1.64 -1.72
CA CYS A 114 17.57 0.22 -1.66
C CYS A 114 19.01 0.04 -1.16
N LYS A 115 19.24 -0.98 -0.32
CA LYS A 115 20.56 -1.33 0.20
C LYS A 115 21.01 -2.65 -0.43
N GLY A 116 21.77 -2.55 -1.50
CA GLY A 116 22.22 -3.72 -2.29
C GLY A 116 21.15 -4.13 -3.31
N THR A 117 20.35 -5.15 -3.02
CA THR A 117 19.31 -5.64 -3.94
C THR A 117 18.18 -4.62 -4.12
N LEU A 118 17.73 -4.46 -5.36
CA LEU A 118 16.59 -3.61 -5.70
C LEU A 118 15.31 -4.11 -4.99
N GLU A 119 14.57 -3.19 -4.42
CA GLU A 119 13.33 -3.45 -3.68
C GLU A 119 12.15 -2.97 -4.49
N GLY A 120 11.25 -3.90 -4.83
CA GLY A 120 10.08 -3.59 -5.62
C GLY A 120 9.28 -4.80 -6.02
N TYR A 121 8.42 -4.59 -6.99
CA TYR A 121 7.48 -5.58 -7.48
C TYR A 121 7.99 -6.15 -8.81
N THR A 122 7.84 -7.45 -8.96
CA THR A 122 8.12 -8.12 -10.23
C THR A 122 6.85 -8.80 -10.71
N TYR A 123 6.51 -8.59 -11.96
CA TYR A 123 5.43 -9.32 -12.63
C TYR A 123 6.02 -10.20 -13.72
N LEU A 124 5.68 -11.49 -13.68
CA LEU A 124 6.06 -12.46 -14.69
C LEU A 124 4.88 -12.66 -15.65
N TYR A 125 5.10 -12.29 -16.91
CA TYR A 125 4.12 -12.47 -17.96
C TYR A 125 4.08 -13.92 -18.45
N PRO A 126 2.95 -14.39 -19.02
CA PRO A 126 2.83 -15.74 -19.55
C PRO A 126 3.84 -16.09 -20.66
N ASP A 127 4.36 -15.10 -21.37
CA ASP A 127 5.41 -15.22 -22.37
C ASP A 127 6.83 -15.38 -21.79
N GLY A 128 6.96 -15.43 -20.45
CA GLY A 128 8.23 -15.52 -19.74
C GLY A 128 8.94 -14.18 -19.51
N ARG A 129 8.43 -13.08 -20.03
CA ARG A 129 8.95 -11.74 -19.79
C ARG A 129 8.74 -11.33 -18.35
N SER A 130 9.80 -10.83 -17.70
CA SER A 130 9.78 -10.31 -16.34
C SER A 130 9.93 -8.79 -16.35
N VAL A 131 9.03 -8.08 -15.68
CA VAL A 131 9.07 -6.63 -15.59
C VAL A 131 9.06 -6.19 -14.13
N PHE A 132 10.00 -5.30 -13.78
CA PHE A 132 10.18 -4.76 -12.44
C PHE A 132 9.55 -3.36 -12.32
N ARG A 133 8.92 -3.12 -11.18
CA ARG A 133 8.44 -1.79 -10.76
C ARG A 133 9.05 -1.44 -9.40
N CYS A 134 9.62 -0.24 -9.29
CA CYS A 134 10.24 0.25 -8.06
C CYS A 134 9.25 0.21 -6.88
N GLY A 135 9.68 -0.31 -5.73
CA GLY A 135 8.89 -0.41 -4.49
C GLY A 135 8.58 0.92 -3.82
N ARG A 136 8.99 2.05 -4.41
CA ARG A 136 8.59 3.38 -3.94
C ARG A 136 7.08 3.59 -4.04
N GLU A 137 6.46 3.03 -5.06
CA GLU A 137 5.02 3.17 -5.32
C GLU A 137 4.18 2.27 -4.41
N LEU A 138 2.98 2.75 -4.09
CA LEU A 138 1.90 1.96 -3.51
C LEU A 138 1.08 1.35 -4.65
N ILE A 139 0.84 0.04 -4.60
CA ILE A 139 0.08 -0.66 -5.62
C ILE A 139 -1.41 -0.57 -5.31
N ALA A 140 -2.20 -0.11 -6.27
CA ALA A 140 -3.66 -0.12 -6.19
C ALA A 140 -4.18 -1.56 -6.33
N VAL A 141 -5.05 -1.96 -5.40
CA VAL A 141 -5.78 -3.22 -5.47
C VAL A 141 -7.17 -2.93 -6.00
N GLN A 142 -7.59 -3.65 -7.05
CA GLN A 142 -8.93 -3.53 -7.64
C GLN A 142 -9.76 -4.76 -7.31
N ASN A 143 -11.09 -4.59 -7.35
CA ASN A 143 -12.04 -5.68 -7.12
C ASN A 143 -11.84 -6.40 -5.78
N TRP A 144 -11.29 -5.68 -4.78
CA TRP A 144 -11.11 -6.21 -3.45
C TRP A 144 -12.44 -6.33 -2.70
N ASN A 145 -12.51 -7.28 -1.80
CA ASN A 145 -13.65 -7.50 -0.91
C ASN A 145 -13.16 -8.14 0.41
N GLU A 146 -14.07 -8.41 1.31
CA GLU A 146 -13.76 -8.93 2.66
C GLU A 146 -12.99 -10.27 2.64
N SER A 147 -13.14 -11.11 1.60
CA SER A 147 -12.42 -12.38 1.53
C SER A 147 -10.90 -12.22 1.47
N TYR A 148 -10.40 -11.05 1.04
CA TYR A 148 -8.97 -10.74 0.99
C TYR A 148 -8.43 -10.07 2.26
N LEU A 149 -9.26 -9.79 3.27
CA LEU A 149 -8.86 -9.02 4.45
C LEU A 149 -7.67 -9.64 5.18
N GLU A 150 -7.70 -10.95 5.41
CA GLU A 150 -6.62 -11.63 6.13
C GLU A 150 -5.32 -11.69 5.31
N GLU A 151 -5.43 -11.85 3.99
CA GLU A 151 -4.25 -11.73 3.11
C GLU A 151 -3.68 -10.30 3.15
N MET A 152 -4.51 -9.28 3.10
CA MET A 152 -4.07 -7.88 3.22
C MET A 152 -3.33 -7.62 4.53
N LYS A 153 -3.86 -8.09 5.67
CA LYS A 153 -3.19 -8.00 6.96
C LYS A 153 -1.85 -8.71 6.97
N ARG A 154 -1.78 -9.92 6.38
CA ARG A 154 -0.53 -10.67 6.23
C ARG A 154 0.50 -9.89 5.39
N LEU A 155 0.10 -9.33 4.26
CA LEU A 155 0.98 -8.52 3.39
C LEU A 155 1.53 -7.29 4.13
N ILE A 156 0.67 -6.58 4.88
CA ILE A 156 1.06 -5.44 5.71
C ILE A 156 2.07 -5.87 6.78
N LYS A 157 1.82 -6.98 7.48
CA LYS A 157 2.70 -7.51 8.51
C LYS A 157 4.09 -7.86 7.97
N VAL A 158 4.15 -8.65 6.90
CA VAL A 158 5.42 -9.07 6.28
C VAL A 158 6.21 -7.86 5.79
N GLN A 159 5.55 -6.87 5.20
CA GLN A 159 6.19 -5.63 4.77
C GLN A 159 6.71 -4.80 5.95
N ASP A 160 5.99 -4.72 7.07
CA ASP A 160 6.46 -4.04 8.29
C ASP A 160 7.68 -4.73 8.90
N GLU A 161 7.64 -6.06 9.03
CA GLU A 161 8.76 -6.87 9.52
C GLU A 161 10.02 -6.69 8.68
N PHE A 162 9.87 -6.68 7.34
CA PHE A 162 10.97 -6.40 6.42
C PHE A 162 11.65 -5.06 6.72
N TRP A 163 10.87 -4.00 6.93
CA TRP A 163 11.44 -2.69 7.23
C TRP A 163 12.06 -2.62 8.63
N LEU A 164 11.45 -3.24 9.64
CA LEU A 164 11.99 -3.27 10.99
C LEU A 164 13.34 -3.98 11.03
N ASN A 165 13.45 -5.15 10.43
CA ASN A 165 14.70 -5.91 10.35
C ASN A 165 15.80 -5.13 9.64
N ARG A 166 15.45 -4.38 8.60
CA ARG A 166 16.37 -3.51 7.88
C ARG A 166 16.87 -2.34 8.74
N MET A 167 16.00 -1.72 9.52
CA MET A 167 16.40 -0.63 10.42
C MET A 167 17.34 -1.12 11.52
N ASP A 168 17.08 -2.28 12.09
CA ASP A 168 17.94 -2.87 13.13
C ASP A 168 19.33 -3.23 12.61
N THR A 169 19.46 -3.59 11.33
CA THR A 169 20.77 -3.81 10.67
C THR A 169 21.56 -2.51 10.46
N ILE A 170 20.88 -1.37 10.36
CA ILE A 170 21.53 -0.06 10.18
C ILE A 170 22.09 0.47 11.52
N ILE A 171 21.40 0.21 12.62
CA ILE A 171 21.78 0.70 13.95
C ILE A 171 22.98 -0.07 14.50
N LYS A 172 23.21 -1.31 14.05
CA LYS A 172 24.33 -2.17 14.48
C LYS A 172 25.65 -1.94 13.69
N LYS A 173 25.67 -1.04 12.75
CA LYS A 173 26.86 -0.58 12.01
C LYS A 173 27.26 0.81 12.41
#